data_a70ca97ba6b4ba484198952372bb35c3
#
_entry.id   a70ca97ba6b4ba484198952372bb35c3
#
_cell.length_a   1.000
_cell.length_b   1.000
_cell.length_c   1.000
_cell.angle_alpha   90.00
_cell.angle_beta   90.00
_cell.angle_gamma   90.00
#
_symmetry.space_group_name_H-M   'P 1'
#
loop_
_entity.id
_entity.type
_entity.pdbx_description
1 polymer ?
#
loop_
_entity_poly.entity_id
_entity_poly.type
_entity_poly.pdbx_seq_one_letter_code
_entity_poly.pdbx_strand_id
1 'polypeptide(L)'
;MYKRTKIVCTMGPACDSDETIREMIKAGMNVARFNFSHGSYDEHHGRIERVRRISKELGLPVGILLDTKGPEVRTGLLVDGKKVAVKTGDKIVVTAQPTSEDFHGTAEHISLDYLALPSEVEKGSLILIDDGLVALEVESVSGQDMTCVVKNDGLIGERKGVNMPNVNISLPAITERDRQDILFGLTENI
;
A
#
# COMPACT_ATOMS: atom_id res chain seq x y z
N MET A 1 4.53 -28.46 23.40
CA MET A 1 5.73 -27.68 23.04
C MET A 1 5.27 -26.27 22.66
N TYR A 2 5.75 -25.23 23.32
CA TYR A 2 5.36 -23.87 22.97
C TYR A 2 6.06 -23.42 21.68
N LYS A 3 5.25 -23.06 20.67
CA LYS A 3 5.76 -22.52 19.40
C LYS A 3 6.28 -21.10 19.61
N ARG A 4 7.58 -20.88 19.34
CA ARG A 4 8.22 -19.56 19.50
C ARG A 4 7.81 -18.60 18.40
N THR A 5 7.76 -19.07 17.16
CA THR A 5 7.35 -18.28 16.00
C THR A 5 5.83 -18.11 16.00
N LYS A 6 5.35 -16.88 15.87
CA LYS A 6 3.93 -16.57 15.68
C LYS A 6 3.60 -16.49 14.19
N ILE A 7 2.49 -17.10 13.80
CA ILE A 7 2.00 -17.06 12.42
C ILE A 7 0.90 -16.01 12.34
N VAL A 8 1.13 -15.01 11.51
CA VAL A 8 0.16 -13.96 11.15
C VAL A 8 -0.43 -14.31 9.79
N CYS A 9 -1.76 -14.45 9.71
CA CYS A 9 -2.44 -14.75 8.45
C CYS A 9 -3.34 -13.58 8.06
N THR A 10 -3.19 -13.08 6.83
CA THR A 10 -4.09 -12.06 6.31
C THR A 10 -5.43 -12.69 5.93
N MET A 11 -6.50 -12.17 6.51
CA MET A 11 -7.86 -12.59 6.25
C MET A 11 -8.42 -11.91 5.00
N GLY A 12 -9.07 -12.67 4.15
CA GLY A 12 -9.65 -12.18 2.90
C GLY A 12 -10.62 -13.21 2.30
N PRO A 13 -11.17 -12.97 1.10
CA PRO A 13 -12.22 -13.82 0.50
C PRO A 13 -11.83 -15.31 0.38
N ALA A 14 -10.54 -15.60 0.19
CA ALA A 14 -10.06 -16.99 0.07
C ALA A 14 -10.16 -17.80 1.36
N CYS A 15 -10.31 -17.15 2.51
CA CYS A 15 -10.41 -17.79 3.83
C CYS A 15 -11.66 -17.39 4.62
N ASP A 16 -12.75 -17.05 3.93
CA ASP A 16 -13.99 -16.56 4.56
C ASP A 16 -14.90 -17.67 5.13
N SER A 17 -14.66 -18.95 4.79
CA SER A 17 -15.48 -20.03 5.33
C SER A 17 -15.08 -20.44 6.76
N ASP A 18 -16.06 -20.82 7.56
CA ASP A 18 -15.85 -21.35 8.91
C ASP A 18 -14.87 -22.52 8.94
N GLU A 19 -14.97 -23.39 7.94
CA GLU A 19 -14.09 -24.56 7.82
C GLU A 19 -12.64 -24.16 7.60
N THR A 20 -12.39 -23.25 6.65
CA THR A 20 -11.04 -22.77 6.36
C THR A 20 -10.42 -22.08 7.58
N ILE A 21 -11.17 -21.20 8.25
CA ILE A 21 -10.70 -20.51 9.47
C ILE A 21 -10.38 -21.54 10.56
N ARG A 22 -11.23 -22.55 10.75
CA ARG A 22 -11.03 -23.61 11.73
C ARG A 22 -9.72 -24.37 11.46
N GLU A 23 -9.48 -24.75 10.22
CA GLU A 23 -8.26 -25.46 9.85
C GLU A 23 -7.00 -24.57 9.94
N MET A 24 -7.11 -23.27 9.60
CA MET A 24 -6.01 -22.32 9.81
C MET A 24 -5.64 -22.19 11.29
N ILE A 25 -6.63 -22.09 12.18
CA ILE A 25 -6.40 -22.01 13.64
C ILE A 25 -5.75 -23.30 14.14
N LYS A 26 -6.26 -24.48 13.76
CA LYS A 26 -5.68 -25.79 14.12
C LYS A 26 -4.25 -25.96 13.57
N ALA A 27 -3.98 -25.47 12.35
CA ALA A 27 -2.66 -25.48 11.74
C ALA A 27 -1.67 -24.54 12.45
N GLY A 28 -2.17 -23.65 13.32
CA GLY A 28 -1.36 -22.82 14.20
C GLY A 28 -1.34 -21.33 13.86
N MET A 29 -2.37 -20.80 13.23
CA MET A 29 -2.58 -19.36 13.14
C MET A 29 -2.62 -18.75 14.55
N ASN A 30 -1.84 -17.71 14.78
CA ASN A 30 -1.78 -17.01 16.06
C ASN A 30 -2.43 -15.62 16.00
N VAL A 31 -2.40 -15.00 14.82
CA VAL A 31 -2.94 -13.67 14.58
C VAL A 31 -3.68 -13.65 13.24
N ALA A 32 -4.91 -13.18 13.25
CA ALA A 32 -5.69 -12.86 12.07
C ALA A 32 -5.50 -11.37 11.75
N ARG A 33 -4.83 -11.05 10.62
CA ARG A 33 -4.58 -9.69 10.16
C ARG A 33 -5.68 -9.27 9.16
N PHE A 34 -6.28 -8.13 9.42
CA PHE A 34 -7.29 -7.50 8.56
C PHE A 34 -6.68 -6.25 7.92
N ASN A 35 -6.53 -6.29 6.59
CA ASN A 35 -5.98 -5.18 5.82
C ASN A 35 -7.09 -4.20 5.44
N PHE A 36 -7.13 -3.05 6.10
CA PHE A 36 -8.14 -2.01 5.90
C PHE A 36 -7.92 -1.15 4.64
N SER A 37 -6.88 -1.44 3.85
CA SER A 37 -6.76 -0.88 2.50
C SER A 37 -7.89 -1.39 1.57
N HIS A 38 -8.52 -2.52 1.92
CA HIS A 38 -9.54 -3.20 1.11
C HIS A 38 -10.72 -3.64 1.98
N GLY A 39 -11.89 -3.79 1.35
CA GLY A 39 -13.11 -4.23 2.02
C GLY A 39 -13.87 -3.11 2.70
N SER A 40 -15.04 -3.45 3.22
CA SER A 40 -15.90 -2.57 4.02
C SER A 40 -15.84 -2.93 5.50
N TYR A 41 -16.31 -2.02 6.37
CA TYR A 41 -16.40 -2.28 7.80
C TYR A 41 -17.31 -3.46 8.12
N ASP A 42 -18.43 -3.62 7.38
CA ASP A 42 -19.34 -4.76 7.58
C ASP A 42 -18.67 -6.10 7.24
N GLU A 43 -17.87 -6.15 6.16
CA GLU A 43 -17.09 -7.34 5.80
C GLU A 43 -16.05 -7.68 6.87
N HIS A 44 -15.33 -6.66 7.36
CA HIS A 44 -14.34 -6.85 8.44
C HIS A 44 -15.02 -7.31 9.73
N HIS A 45 -16.12 -6.67 10.14
CA HIS A 45 -16.91 -7.08 11.30
C HIS A 45 -17.30 -8.57 11.22
N GLY A 46 -17.93 -8.97 10.12
CA GLY A 46 -18.37 -10.36 9.94
C GLY A 46 -17.23 -11.37 10.00
N ARG A 47 -16.06 -11.03 9.45
CA ARG A 47 -14.85 -11.88 9.53
C ARG A 47 -14.28 -11.94 10.94
N ILE A 48 -14.19 -10.81 11.65
CA ILE A 48 -13.71 -10.70 13.03
C ILE A 48 -14.56 -11.57 13.95
N GLU A 49 -15.88 -11.42 13.89
CA GLU A 49 -16.82 -12.22 14.68
C GLU A 49 -16.66 -13.73 14.43
N ARG A 50 -16.47 -14.09 13.17
CA ARG A 50 -16.25 -15.49 12.76
C ARG A 50 -14.97 -16.06 13.37
N VAL A 51 -13.86 -15.33 13.27
CA VAL A 51 -12.57 -15.74 13.87
C VAL A 51 -12.71 -15.89 15.38
N ARG A 52 -13.33 -14.94 16.06
CA ARG A 52 -13.54 -14.97 17.53
C ARG A 52 -14.39 -16.17 17.95
N ARG A 53 -15.49 -16.40 17.25
CA ARG A 53 -16.37 -17.52 17.54
C ARG A 53 -15.63 -18.86 17.42
N ILE A 54 -14.94 -19.08 16.30
CA ILE A 54 -14.22 -20.33 16.04
C ILE A 54 -13.03 -20.51 16.98
N SER A 55 -12.29 -19.44 17.27
CA SER A 55 -11.22 -19.45 18.28
C SER A 55 -11.73 -19.89 19.66
N LYS A 56 -12.89 -19.36 20.08
CA LYS A 56 -13.55 -19.75 21.33
C LYS A 56 -14.02 -21.22 21.33
N GLU A 57 -14.64 -21.68 20.24
CA GLU A 57 -15.07 -23.07 20.07
C GLU A 57 -13.91 -24.06 20.19
N LEU A 58 -12.74 -23.70 19.66
CA LEU A 58 -11.54 -24.54 19.68
C LEU A 58 -10.73 -24.42 20.98
N GLY A 59 -11.00 -23.42 21.81
CA GLY A 59 -10.18 -23.10 22.97
C GLY A 59 -8.75 -22.65 22.62
N LEU A 60 -8.52 -22.19 21.40
CA LEU A 60 -7.23 -21.74 20.88
C LEU A 60 -7.25 -20.23 20.67
N PRO A 61 -6.48 -19.44 21.45
CA PRO A 61 -6.51 -17.99 21.35
C PRO A 61 -5.88 -17.50 20.03
N VAL A 62 -6.60 -16.62 19.32
CA VAL A 62 -6.14 -15.92 18.11
C VAL A 62 -6.26 -14.43 18.33
N GLY A 63 -5.15 -13.69 18.16
CA GLY A 63 -5.16 -12.23 18.19
C GLY A 63 -5.78 -11.66 16.92
N ILE A 64 -6.47 -10.52 17.05
CA ILE A 64 -6.95 -9.75 15.90
C ILE A 64 -5.99 -8.58 15.69
N LEU A 65 -5.56 -8.36 14.46
CA LEU A 65 -4.69 -7.25 14.06
C LEU A 65 -5.37 -6.44 12.97
N LEU A 66 -5.64 -5.18 13.27
CA LEU A 66 -6.07 -4.18 12.31
C LEU A 66 -4.83 -3.54 11.70
N ASP A 67 -4.71 -3.62 10.39
CA ASP A 67 -3.63 -3.02 9.61
C ASP A 67 -4.20 -1.87 8.78
N THR A 68 -3.89 -0.63 9.19
CA THR A 68 -4.34 0.57 8.51
C THR A 68 -3.64 0.74 7.18
N LYS A 69 -4.23 1.50 6.26
CA LYS A 69 -3.61 1.80 4.97
C LYS A 69 -2.35 2.64 5.11
N GLY A 70 -2.37 3.60 6.02
CA GLY A 70 -1.32 4.62 6.16
C GLY A 70 -1.32 5.64 5.02
N PRO A 71 -0.45 6.66 5.12
CA PRO A 71 -0.20 7.58 4.03
C PRO A 71 0.59 6.88 2.91
N GLU A 72 0.14 7.02 1.68
CA GLU A 72 0.79 6.44 0.50
C GLU A 72 0.91 7.49 -0.59
N VAL A 73 2.01 7.42 -1.34
CA VAL A 73 2.16 8.09 -2.63
C VAL A 73 2.04 7.04 -3.73
N ARG A 74 1.27 7.32 -4.75
CA ARG A 74 1.02 6.38 -5.84
C ARG A 74 1.20 7.02 -7.22
N THR A 75 1.56 6.19 -8.20
CA THR A 75 1.54 6.58 -9.62
C THR A 75 0.10 6.82 -10.07
N GLY A 76 -0.09 7.79 -10.96
CA GLY A 76 -1.36 8.10 -11.59
C GLY A 76 -1.78 7.06 -12.64
N LEU A 77 -2.72 7.48 -13.50
CA LEU A 77 -3.23 6.67 -14.61
C LEU A 77 -2.25 6.69 -15.78
N LEU A 78 -2.30 5.66 -16.62
CA LEU A 78 -1.49 5.51 -17.83
C LEU A 78 -2.37 5.35 -19.07
N VAL A 79 -1.84 5.68 -20.23
CA VAL A 79 -2.56 5.51 -21.51
C VAL A 79 -2.99 4.04 -21.68
N ASP A 80 -4.26 3.85 -21.99
CA ASP A 80 -4.92 2.52 -22.15
C ASP A 80 -4.86 1.62 -20.91
N GLY A 81 -4.50 2.14 -19.73
CA GLY A 81 -4.31 1.34 -18.52
C GLY A 81 -3.15 0.35 -18.60
N LYS A 82 -2.27 0.50 -19.60
CA LYS A 82 -1.16 -0.42 -19.85
C LYS A 82 0.12 0.03 -19.14
N LYS A 83 0.89 -0.95 -18.67
CA LYS A 83 2.23 -0.66 -18.15
C LYS A 83 3.12 -0.09 -19.25
N VAL A 84 3.92 0.92 -18.90
CA VAL A 84 4.89 1.54 -19.80
C VAL A 84 6.30 1.03 -19.48
N ALA A 85 7.04 0.69 -20.55
CA ALA A 85 8.43 0.23 -20.43
C ALA A 85 9.38 1.43 -20.38
N VAL A 86 10.34 1.37 -19.47
CA VAL A 86 11.41 2.37 -19.33
C VAL A 86 12.77 1.65 -19.29
N LYS A 87 13.80 2.33 -19.77
CA LYS A 87 15.18 1.82 -19.82
C LYS A 87 16.13 2.70 -19.03
N THR A 88 17.17 2.09 -18.54
CA THR A 88 18.27 2.80 -17.86
C THR A 88 18.80 3.94 -18.73
N GLY A 89 18.83 5.14 -18.16
CA GLY A 89 19.28 6.34 -18.84
C GLY A 89 18.17 7.16 -19.53
N ASP A 90 16.97 6.60 -19.69
CA ASP A 90 15.83 7.36 -20.20
C ASP A 90 15.52 8.55 -19.29
N LYS A 91 15.09 9.66 -19.91
CA LYS A 91 14.57 10.82 -19.18
C LYS A 91 13.05 10.77 -19.15
N ILE A 92 12.49 10.91 -17.97
CA ILE A 92 11.05 10.92 -17.72
C ILE A 92 10.68 12.16 -16.90
N VAL A 93 9.58 12.81 -17.26
CA VAL A 93 8.97 13.86 -16.45
C VAL A 93 8.01 13.21 -15.45
N VAL A 94 8.13 13.59 -14.20
CA VAL A 94 7.24 13.17 -13.11
C VAL A 94 6.52 14.41 -12.61
N THR A 95 5.20 14.50 -12.82
CA THR A 95 4.37 15.62 -12.36
C THR A 95 3.69 15.27 -11.06
N ALA A 96 3.82 16.13 -10.05
CA ALA A 96 3.08 16.02 -8.80
C ALA A 96 1.67 16.60 -8.97
N GLN A 97 0.66 15.73 -9.08
CA GLN A 97 -0.75 16.13 -9.25
C GLN A 97 -1.71 15.04 -8.76
N PRO A 98 -2.94 15.40 -8.34
CA PRO A 98 -3.95 14.39 -8.01
C PRO A 98 -4.19 13.44 -9.19
N THR A 99 -4.43 12.18 -8.91
CA THR A 99 -4.86 11.22 -9.95
C THR A 99 -6.21 11.66 -10.52
N SER A 100 -6.27 11.90 -11.81
CA SER A 100 -7.50 12.28 -12.52
C SER A 100 -7.57 11.62 -13.90
N GLU A 101 -8.78 11.53 -14.46
CA GLU A 101 -9.01 11.04 -15.83
C GLU A 101 -8.54 12.02 -16.91
N ASP A 102 -8.15 13.24 -16.53
CA ASP A 102 -7.66 14.26 -17.47
C ASP A 102 -6.19 14.07 -17.83
N PHE A 103 -5.47 13.23 -17.08
CA PHE A 103 -4.05 12.95 -17.33
C PHE A 103 -3.77 11.46 -17.33
N HIS A 104 -3.27 10.98 -18.46
CA HIS A 104 -2.80 9.62 -18.65
C HIS A 104 -1.33 9.63 -19.04
N GLY A 105 -0.49 9.07 -18.19
CA GLY A 105 0.96 9.07 -18.37
C GLY A 105 1.44 8.12 -19.49
N THR A 106 2.65 8.36 -19.93
CA THR A 106 3.39 7.59 -20.94
C THR A 106 4.75 7.16 -20.39
N ALA A 107 5.58 6.51 -21.20
CA ALA A 107 6.97 6.21 -20.83
C ALA A 107 7.85 7.46 -20.61
N GLU A 108 7.43 8.60 -21.13
CA GLU A 108 8.17 9.87 -21.05
C GLU A 108 7.61 10.81 -19.99
N HIS A 109 6.36 10.60 -19.54
CA HIS A 109 5.68 11.50 -18.62
C HIS A 109 4.68 10.73 -17.74
N ILE A 110 4.88 10.72 -16.44
CA ILE A 110 3.95 10.10 -15.46
C ILE A 110 3.54 11.12 -14.40
N SER A 111 2.52 10.80 -13.62
CA SER A 111 2.13 11.57 -12.43
C SER A 111 2.26 10.77 -11.14
N LEU A 112 2.47 11.53 -10.04
CA LEU A 112 2.39 11.03 -8.67
C LEU A 112 1.38 11.87 -7.89
N ASP A 113 0.59 11.24 -7.04
CA ASP A 113 -0.54 11.86 -6.32
C ASP A 113 -0.13 12.62 -5.03
N TYR A 114 1.11 13.12 -4.99
CA TYR A 114 1.62 13.87 -3.86
C TYR A 114 2.13 15.27 -4.27
N LEU A 115 1.29 16.30 -4.03
CA LEU A 115 1.50 17.66 -4.50
C LEU A 115 2.71 18.37 -3.89
N ALA A 116 3.11 18.04 -2.66
CA ALA A 116 4.24 18.68 -1.99
C ALA A 116 5.59 18.10 -2.43
N LEU A 117 5.61 16.97 -3.14
CA LEU A 117 6.82 16.26 -3.52
C LEU A 117 7.90 17.14 -4.16
N PRO A 118 7.60 18.05 -5.12
CA PRO A 118 8.61 18.88 -5.75
C PRO A 118 9.33 19.81 -4.78
N SER A 119 8.70 20.19 -3.67
CA SER A 119 9.32 21.05 -2.65
C SER A 119 10.16 20.26 -1.62
N GLU A 120 10.06 18.95 -1.61
CA GLU A 120 10.70 18.07 -0.64
C GLU A 120 11.85 17.26 -1.24
N VAL A 121 11.90 17.13 -2.56
CA VAL A 121 13.00 16.45 -3.26
C VAL A 121 14.04 17.45 -3.76
N GLU A 122 15.26 16.96 -3.89
CA GLU A 122 16.37 17.71 -4.49
C GLU A 122 17.04 16.90 -5.59
N LYS A 123 17.94 17.52 -6.33
CA LYS A 123 18.75 16.80 -7.33
C LYS A 123 19.50 15.65 -6.67
N GLY A 124 19.35 14.44 -7.22
CA GLY A 124 19.93 13.20 -6.70
C GLY A 124 18.97 12.42 -5.80
N SER A 125 17.81 12.96 -5.40
CA SER A 125 16.79 12.21 -4.68
C SER A 125 16.32 11.02 -5.52
N LEU A 126 16.10 9.87 -4.86
CA LEU A 126 15.56 8.67 -5.50
C LEU A 126 14.05 8.57 -5.32
N ILE A 127 13.36 8.22 -6.39
CA ILE A 127 11.94 7.88 -6.43
C ILE A 127 11.85 6.41 -6.83
N LEU A 128 11.41 5.55 -5.91
CA LEU A 128 11.29 4.11 -6.09
C LEU A 128 9.82 3.74 -6.33
N ILE A 129 9.53 3.11 -7.46
CA ILE A 129 8.17 2.74 -7.90
C ILE A 129 8.01 1.23 -7.79
N ASP A 130 6.81 0.78 -7.32
CA ASP A 130 6.41 -0.63 -7.20
C ASP A 130 7.46 -1.43 -6.41
N ASP A 131 7.65 -1.06 -5.13
CA ASP A 131 8.63 -1.65 -4.20
C ASP A 131 10.09 -1.62 -4.70
N GLY A 132 10.41 -0.63 -5.54
CA GLY A 132 11.75 -0.45 -6.08
C GLY A 132 12.02 -1.25 -7.37
N LEU A 133 11.00 -1.80 -8.01
CA LEU A 133 11.14 -2.43 -9.33
C LEU A 133 11.59 -1.45 -10.39
N VAL A 134 11.24 -0.16 -10.26
CA VAL A 134 11.78 0.94 -11.07
C VAL A 134 12.30 2.03 -10.14
N ALA A 135 13.53 2.46 -10.38
CA ALA A 135 14.17 3.56 -9.66
C ALA A 135 14.40 4.75 -10.61
N LEU A 136 13.97 5.92 -10.18
CA LEU A 136 14.21 7.19 -10.85
C LEU A 136 15.09 8.06 -9.96
N GLU A 137 16.00 8.83 -10.56
CA GLU A 137 16.80 9.84 -9.85
C GLU A 137 16.43 11.23 -10.35
N VAL A 138 16.09 12.13 -9.45
CA VAL A 138 15.72 13.51 -9.77
C VAL A 138 16.94 14.26 -10.31
N GLU A 139 16.84 14.80 -11.53
CA GLU A 139 17.86 15.64 -12.17
C GLU A 139 17.60 17.14 -11.93
N SER A 140 16.33 17.55 -12.02
CA SER A 140 15.89 18.93 -11.79
C SER A 140 14.41 18.99 -11.42
N VAL A 141 14.03 20.09 -10.77
CA VAL A 141 12.64 20.40 -10.38
C VAL A 141 12.24 21.74 -10.98
N SER A 142 11.04 21.82 -11.57
CA SER A 142 10.46 23.05 -12.15
C SER A 142 8.95 23.08 -11.89
N GLY A 143 8.50 23.88 -10.94
CA GLY A 143 7.10 23.91 -10.53
C GLY A 143 6.64 22.57 -9.99
N GLN A 144 5.62 21.98 -10.60
CA GLN A 144 5.11 20.64 -10.23
C GLN A 144 5.81 19.50 -10.98
N ASP A 145 6.73 19.81 -11.89
CA ASP A 145 7.42 18.83 -12.71
C ASP A 145 8.83 18.54 -12.17
N MET A 146 9.16 17.27 -12.14
CA MET A 146 10.49 16.76 -11.83
C MET A 146 11.02 16.02 -13.05
N THR A 147 12.14 16.48 -13.62
CA THR A 147 12.85 15.69 -14.64
C THR A 147 13.69 14.65 -13.93
N CYS A 148 13.47 13.39 -14.27
CA CYS A 148 14.15 12.25 -13.65
C CYS A 148 14.89 11.40 -14.69
N VAL A 149 15.93 10.72 -14.25
CA VAL A 149 16.67 9.72 -15.03
C VAL A 149 16.35 8.33 -14.50
N VAL A 150 15.97 7.42 -15.37
CA VAL A 150 15.70 6.02 -15.05
C VAL A 150 17.02 5.31 -14.71
N LYS A 151 17.06 4.63 -13.57
CA LYS A 151 18.28 3.98 -13.06
C LYS A 151 18.37 2.50 -13.39
N ASN A 152 17.24 1.87 -13.72
CA ASN A 152 17.18 0.46 -14.11
C ASN A 152 16.00 0.21 -15.06
N ASP A 153 16.14 -0.77 -15.93
CA ASP A 153 15.07 -1.19 -16.83
C ASP A 153 13.87 -1.74 -16.05
N GLY A 154 12.65 -1.44 -16.51
CA GLY A 154 11.45 -1.92 -15.84
C GLY A 154 10.14 -1.53 -16.52
N LEU A 155 9.04 -1.85 -15.85
CA LEU A 155 7.68 -1.53 -16.27
C LEU A 155 6.99 -0.72 -15.18
N ILE A 156 6.58 0.50 -15.49
CA ILE A 156 5.77 1.34 -14.60
C ILE A 156 4.30 1.01 -14.82
N GLY A 157 3.56 0.71 -13.76
CA GLY A 157 2.11 0.47 -13.76
C GLY A 157 1.34 1.62 -13.10
N GLU A 158 0.01 1.60 -13.28
CA GLU A 158 -0.89 2.54 -12.60
C GLU A 158 -1.02 2.23 -11.11
N ARG A 159 -1.26 3.28 -10.30
CA ARG A 159 -1.61 3.18 -8.87
C ARG A 159 -0.61 2.36 -8.06
N LYS A 160 0.65 2.37 -8.49
CA LYS A 160 1.75 1.69 -7.82
C LYS A 160 2.31 2.53 -6.70
N GLY A 161 2.62 1.88 -5.57
CA GLY A 161 3.26 2.54 -4.43
C GLY A 161 4.59 3.17 -4.82
N VAL A 162 4.86 4.32 -4.24
CA VAL A 162 6.08 5.10 -4.48
C VAL A 162 6.75 5.41 -3.16
N ASN A 163 8.04 5.12 -3.06
CA ASN A 163 8.87 5.42 -1.91
C ASN A 163 9.99 6.38 -2.30
N MET A 164 10.30 7.32 -1.44
CA MET A 164 11.39 8.27 -1.60
C MET A 164 12.35 8.13 -0.41
N PRO A 165 13.33 7.21 -0.50
CA PRO A 165 14.27 7.00 0.59
C PRO A 165 15.09 8.27 0.88
N ASN A 166 15.30 8.56 2.16
CA ASN A 166 16.02 9.73 2.65
C ASN A 166 15.38 11.10 2.34
N VAL A 167 14.16 11.14 1.80
CA VAL A 167 13.36 12.36 1.65
C VAL A 167 12.45 12.49 2.87
N ASN A 168 12.43 13.68 3.47
CA ASN A 168 11.51 13.96 4.58
C ASN A 168 10.15 14.36 4.02
N ILE A 169 9.21 13.41 4.01
CA ILE A 169 7.86 13.58 3.47
C ILE A 169 6.92 14.12 4.53
N SER A 170 6.21 15.21 4.23
CA SER A 170 5.29 15.89 5.14
C SER A 170 3.87 15.27 5.19
N LEU A 171 3.72 14.01 4.76
CA LEU A 171 2.45 13.29 4.91
C LEU A 171 2.18 13.02 6.40
N PRO A 172 0.92 13.16 6.87
CA PRO A 172 0.58 12.85 8.23
C PRO A 172 0.77 11.35 8.49
N ALA A 173 1.37 10.99 9.63
CA ALA A 173 1.59 9.57 9.98
C ALA A 173 0.28 8.77 10.10
N ILE A 174 -0.83 9.44 10.44
CA ILE A 174 -2.18 8.87 10.50
C ILE A 174 -3.07 9.74 9.63
N THR A 175 -3.64 9.16 8.57
CA THR A 175 -4.60 9.83 7.70
C THR A 175 -5.99 9.90 8.37
N GLU A 176 -6.90 10.71 7.84
CA GLU A 176 -8.29 10.73 8.37
C GLU A 176 -8.97 9.37 8.17
N ARG A 177 -8.65 8.65 7.11
CA ARG A 177 -9.14 7.27 6.93
C ARG A 177 -8.60 6.33 8.00
N ASP A 178 -7.30 6.36 8.26
CA ASP A 178 -6.69 5.54 9.32
C ASP A 178 -7.33 5.83 10.69
N ARG A 179 -7.66 7.10 10.93
CA ARG A 179 -8.37 7.50 12.15
C ARG A 179 -9.74 6.83 12.25
N GLN A 180 -10.51 6.79 11.16
CA GLN A 180 -11.82 6.11 11.12
C GLN A 180 -11.66 4.60 11.28
N ASP A 181 -10.66 4.01 10.63
CA ASP A 181 -10.35 2.58 10.75
C ASP A 181 -9.99 2.21 12.20
N ILE A 182 -9.19 3.03 12.88
CA ILE A 182 -8.84 2.84 14.29
C ILE A 182 -10.08 2.98 15.19
N LEU A 183 -10.94 3.98 14.95
CA LEU A 183 -12.18 4.14 15.71
C LEU A 183 -13.10 2.93 15.53
N PHE A 184 -13.23 2.40 14.33
CA PHE A 184 -13.93 1.15 14.08
C PHE A 184 -13.28 -0.01 14.87
N GLY A 185 -11.96 -0.15 14.83
CA GLY A 185 -11.24 -1.16 15.59
C GLY A 185 -11.54 -1.12 17.09
N LEU A 186 -11.65 0.08 17.66
CA LEU A 186 -12.05 0.25 19.07
C LEU A 186 -13.47 -0.27 19.35
N THR A 187 -14.42 -0.09 18.42
CA THR A 187 -15.78 -0.67 18.57
C THR A 187 -15.74 -2.21 18.49
N GLU A 188 -14.77 -2.75 17.79
CA GLU A 188 -14.51 -4.19 17.68
C GLU A 188 -13.67 -4.75 18.83
N ASN A 189 -13.26 -3.97 19.82
CA ASN A 189 -12.35 -4.37 20.90
C ASN A 189 -11.00 -4.92 20.39
N ILE A 190 -10.42 -4.25 19.40
CA ILE A 190 -9.08 -4.51 18.88
C ILE A 190 -8.09 -3.52 19.50
#